data_e922a80799a79292c838dbb135a39b73
#
_entry.id   e922a80799a79292c838dbb135a39b73
#
_cell.length_a   1.000
_cell.length_b   1.000
_cell.length_c   1.000
_cell.angle_alpha   90.00
_cell.angle_beta   90.00
_cell.angle_gamma   90.00
#
_symmetry.space_group_name_H-M   'P 1'
#
loop_
_entity.id
_entity.type
_entity.pdbx_description
1 polymer ?
#
loop_
_entity_poly.entity_id
_entity_poly.type
_entity_poly.pdbx_seq_one_letter_code
_entity_poly.pdbx_strand_id
1 'polypeptide(L)'
;EIGSGLVGSEMCIRDSFWDSAEMNLLKALVLYVSTSYPKKKQNIGEVYQLLTASSEKELNALFDVLPLTHPAKAPYSIFKQASEGVRGGVIIGLGSRLQVFQNRDIRNITSYNEIDLELPGKQPCAYYCITSDQDSTFDFLSSLFLSFVFIRLVRYADEHCPGGELPVPVHVLGEELCACGVIPDLSRKISVIRSRNLSMSCVFQNLAGLQNRYPYNQWQEILGNCDVQLFLGCTDVLTAEFISDRTGEASISAVSYTHLTLPTNSRVEI
;
A
#
# COMPACT_ATOMS: atom_id res chain seq x y z
N GLU A 1 6.55 36.87 5.68
CA GLU A 1 6.71 35.40 5.87
C GLU A 1 5.52 34.75 6.63
N ILE A 2 4.28 35.02 6.28
CA ILE A 2 3.09 34.35 6.88
C ILE A 2 2.19 33.68 5.81
N GLY A 3 2.65 33.60 4.56
CA GLY A 3 1.84 33.14 3.43
C GLY A 3 2.00 31.67 3.00
N SER A 4 3.06 30.95 3.42
CA SER A 4 3.36 29.61 2.89
C SER A 4 2.73 28.42 3.66
N GLY A 5 2.30 28.64 4.89
CA GLY A 5 1.68 27.58 5.71
C GLY A 5 0.21 27.30 5.40
N LEU A 6 -0.53 28.29 4.92
CA LEU A 6 -1.97 28.18 4.63
C LEU A 6 -2.26 27.47 3.30
N VAL A 7 -1.42 27.68 2.29
CA VAL A 7 -1.60 27.07 0.96
C VAL A 7 -1.42 25.54 1.02
N GLY A 8 -0.50 25.03 1.83
CA GLY A 8 -0.30 23.59 2.02
C GLY A 8 -1.45 22.92 2.77
N SER A 9 -2.05 23.60 3.75
CA SER A 9 -3.18 23.05 4.52
C SER A 9 -4.48 23.02 3.72
N GLU A 10 -4.76 24.03 2.90
CA GLU A 10 -5.96 24.07 2.04
C GLU A 10 -5.88 23.01 0.93
N MET A 11 -4.70 22.74 0.37
CA MET A 11 -4.51 21.72 -0.64
C MET A 11 -4.70 20.29 -0.05
N CYS A 12 -4.16 20.02 1.14
CA CYS A 12 -4.40 18.76 1.84
C CYS A 12 -5.88 18.54 2.22
N ILE A 13 -6.58 19.58 2.66
CA ILE A 13 -8.01 19.48 3.03
C ILE A 13 -8.86 19.24 1.77
N ARG A 14 -8.51 19.88 0.68
CA ARG A 14 -9.24 19.74 -0.59
C ARG A 14 -9.06 18.35 -1.19
N ASP A 15 -7.85 17.80 -1.19
CA ASP A 15 -7.56 16.43 -1.65
C ASP A 15 -8.28 15.40 -0.78
N SER A 16 -8.30 15.57 0.55
CA SER A 16 -8.99 14.66 1.46
C SER A 16 -10.53 14.69 1.29
N PHE A 17 -11.09 15.84 0.88
CA PHE A 17 -12.53 15.95 0.58
C PHE A 17 -12.91 15.13 -0.65
N TRP A 18 -12.16 15.27 -1.75
CA TRP A 18 -12.40 14.53 -2.98
C TRP A 18 -12.21 13.03 -2.77
N ASP A 19 -11.15 12.63 -2.08
CA ASP A 19 -10.90 11.21 -1.72
C ASP A 19 -12.04 10.64 -0.88
N SER A 20 -12.58 11.41 0.06
CA SER A 20 -13.71 10.99 0.90
C SER A 20 -15.00 10.85 0.11
N ALA A 21 -15.26 11.77 -0.84
CA ALA A 21 -16.45 11.75 -1.68
C ALA A 21 -16.42 10.58 -2.68
N GLU A 22 -15.28 10.36 -3.35
CA GLU A 22 -15.06 9.22 -4.24
C GLU A 22 -15.15 7.90 -3.47
N MET A 23 -14.61 7.84 -2.25
CA MET A 23 -14.68 6.65 -1.39
C MET A 23 -16.13 6.30 -1.02
N ASN A 24 -16.99 7.29 -0.75
CA ASN A 24 -18.40 7.04 -0.47
C ASN A 24 -19.14 6.49 -1.70
N LEU A 25 -18.88 7.05 -2.89
CA LEU A 25 -19.44 6.51 -4.13
C LEU A 25 -18.91 5.08 -4.38
N LEU A 26 -17.60 4.84 -4.26
CA LEU A 26 -17.01 3.52 -4.43
C LEU A 26 -17.60 2.49 -3.45
N LYS A 27 -17.74 2.85 -2.17
CA LYS A 27 -18.37 1.99 -1.16
C LYS A 27 -19.80 1.63 -1.55
N ALA A 28 -20.59 2.61 -2.02
CA ALA A 28 -21.95 2.37 -2.45
C ALA A 28 -22.02 1.38 -3.61
N LEU A 29 -21.21 1.59 -4.65
CA LEU A 29 -21.16 0.72 -5.83
C LEU A 29 -20.68 -0.70 -5.48
N VAL A 30 -19.62 -0.84 -4.67
CA VAL A 30 -19.10 -2.14 -4.21
C VAL A 30 -20.15 -2.89 -3.40
N LEU A 31 -20.80 -2.22 -2.45
CA LEU A 31 -21.85 -2.84 -1.62
C LEU A 31 -23.07 -3.21 -2.46
N TYR A 32 -23.43 -2.41 -3.46
CA TYR A 32 -24.50 -2.76 -4.38
C TYR A 32 -24.18 -3.99 -5.21
N VAL A 33 -23.01 -4.02 -5.86
CA VAL A 33 -22.57 -5.17 -6.69
C VAL A 33 -22.45 -6.43 -5.84
N SER A 34 -21.87 -6.33 -4.64
CA SER A 34 -21.68 -7.49 -3.74
C SER A 34 -22.97 -8.09 -3.19
N THR A 35 -24.06 -7.30 -3.11
CA THR A 35 -25.33 -7.75 -2.56
C THR A 35 -26.40 -8.07 -3.61
N SER A 36 -26.37 -7.37 -4.74
CA SER A 36 -27.45 -7.42 -5.75
C SER A 36 -27.07 -8.22 -7.00
N TYR A 37 -25.78 -8.44 -7.26
CA TYR A 37 -25.32 -9.18 -8.43
C TYR A 37 -25.12 -10.66 -8.11
N PRO A 38 -25.25 -11.57 -9.11
CA PRO A 38 -24.87 -12.97 -8.97
C PRO A 38 -23.40 -13.11 -8.57
N LYS A 39 -23.03 -14.12 -7.78
CA LYS A 39 -21.65 -14.31 -7.27
C LYS A 39 -20.56 -14.22 -8.33
N LYS A 40 -20.80 -14.72 -9.54
CA LYS A 40 -19.85 -14.65 -10.66
C LYS A 40 -19.58 -13.22 -11.16
N LYS A 41 -20.46 -12.27 -10.82
CA LYS A 41 -20.36 -10.86 -11.19
C LYS A 41 -20.03 -9.94 -10.01
N GLN A 42 -19.74 -10.49 -8.84
CA GLN A 42 -19.35 -9.73 -7.65
C GLN A 42 -17.85 -9.45 -7.66
N ASN A 43 -17.42 -8.57 -8.58
CA ASN A 43 -16.02 -8.19 -8.75
C ASN A 43 -15.88 -6.70 -9.08
N ILE A 44 -14.67 -6.18 -8.96
CA ILE A 44 -14.40 -4.75 -9.15
C ILE A 44 -14.56 -4.31 -10.62
N GLY A 45 -14.39 -5.20 -11.58
CA GLY A 45 -14.65 -4.93 -12.99
C GLY A 45 -16.12 -4.61 -13.26
N GLU A 46 -17.06 -5.32 -12.61
CA GLU A 46 -18.49 -5.02 -12.68
C GLU A 46 -18.84 -3.69 -11.99
N VAL A 47 -18.13 -3.33 -10.90
CA VAL A 47 -18.25 -1.99 -10.27
C VAL A 47 -17.84 -0.91 -11.25
N TYR A 48 -16.73 -1.08 -11.96
CA TYR A 48 -16.29 -0.15 -12.99
C TYR A 48 -17.30 -0.05 -14.14
N GLN A 49 -17.84 -1.19 -14.61
CA GLN A 49 -18.85 -1.18 -15.66
C GLN A 49 -20.15 -0.47 -15.22
N LEU A 50 -20.60 -0.70 -14.00
CA LEU A 50 -21.77 0.00 -13.45
C LEU A 50 -21.55 1.51 -13.42
N LEU A 51 -20.38 1.96 -12.98
CA LEU A 51 -20.03 3.39 -12.92
C LEU A 51 -19.98 4.03 -14.31
N THR A 52 -19.42 3.34 -15.31
CA THR A 52 -19.16 3.92 -16.64
C THR A 52 -20.31 3.74 -17.64
N ALA A 53 -21.11 2.71 -17.46
CA ALA A 53 -22.26 2.45 -18.33
C ALA A 53 -23.54 3.21 -17.92
N SER A 54 -23.58 3.72 -16.69
CA SER A 54 -24.76 4.40 -16.16
C SER A 54 -24.55 5.91 -16.10
N SER A 55 -25.57 6.67 -16.51
CA SER A 55 -25.64 8.10 -16.23
C SER A 55 -25.91 8.37 -14.74
N GLU A 56 -25.62 9.56 -14.26
CA GLU A 56 -25.95 9.94 -12.87
C GLU A 56 -27.43 9.73 -12.55
N LYS A 57 -28.33 10.00 -13.51
CA LYS A 57 -29.78 9.81 -13.33
C LYS A 57 -30.14 8.34 -13.15
N GLU A 58 -29.51 7.45 -13.90
CA GLU A 58 -29.71 5.99 -13.79
C GLU A 58 -29.16 5.46 -12.48
N LEU A 59 -27.99 5.93 -12.04
CA LEU A 59 -27.45 5.59 -10.71
C LEU A 59 -28.40 6.08 -9.61
N ASN A 60 -28.87 7.32 -9.68
CA ASN A 60 -29.85 7.84 -8.72
C ASN A 60 -31.11 6.97 -8.67
N ALA A 61 -31.70 6.62 -9.82
CA ALA A 61 -32.88 5.77 -9.87
C ALA A 61 -32.62 4.37 -9.27
N LEU A 62 -31.46 3.79 -9.56
CA LEU A 62 -31.04 2.49 -9.03
C LEU A 62 -30.97 2.47 -7.50
N PHE A 63 -30.31 3.47 -6.92
CA PHE A 63 -30.15 3.55 -5.48
C PHE A 63 -31.40 4.07 -4.74
N ASP A 64 -32.27 4.84 -5.38
CA ASP A 64 -33.50 5.34 -4.76
C ASP A 64 -34.51 4.24 -4.45
N VAL A 65 -34.55 3.21 -5.29
CA VAL A 65 -35.44 2.04 -5.10
C VAL A 65 -34.98 1.13 -3.95
N LEU A 66 -33.71 1.23 -3.53
CA LEU A 66 -33.19 0.39 -2.45
C LEU A 66 -33.85 0.72 -1.10
N PRO A 67 -34.18 -0.28 -0.28
CA PRO A 67 -34.67 -0.04 1.07
C PRO A 67 -33.63 0.65 1.95
N LEU A 68 -34.05 1.38 2.97
CA LEU A 68 -33.16 2.10 3.89
C LEU A 68 -32.18 1.17 4.63
N THR A 69 -32.55 -0.10 4.81
CA THR A 69 -31.71 -1.14 5.43
C THR A 69 -30.62 -1.67 4.51
N HIS A 70 -30.66 -1.33 3.21
CA HIS A 70 -29.65 -1.84 2.28
C HIS A 70 -28.29 -1.16 2.55
N PRO A 71 -27.19 -1.92 2.67
CA PRO A 71 -25.88 -1.37 3.08
C PRO A 71 -25.33 -0.32 2.12
N ALA A 72 -25.68 -0.40 0.83
CA ALA A 72 -25.24 0.57 -0.18
C ALA A 72 -26.00 1.93 -0.09
N LYS A 73 -27.13 1.98 0.60
CA LYS A 73 -27.99 3.18 0.63
C LYS A 73 -27.34 4.36 1.35
N ALA A 74 -26.76 4.12 2.53
CA ALA A 74 -26.16 5.17 3.35
C ALA A 74 -24.98 5.86 2.64
N PRO A 75 -23.96 5.18 2.14
CA PRO A 75 -22.84 5.84 1.47
C PRO A 75 -23.28 6.53 0.17
N TYR A 76 -24.27 5.99 -0.57
CA TYR A 76 -24.82 6.67 -1.74
C TYR A 76 -25.58 7.94 -1.36
N SER A 77 -26.31 7.93 -0.26
CA SER A 77 -27.06 9.12 0.21
C SER A 77 -26.10 10.27 0.57
N ILE A 78 -24.94 9.98 1.13
CA ILE A 78 -23.90 10.99 1.39
C ILE A 78 -23.39 11.58 0.08
N PHE A 79 -23.06 10.76 -0.92
CA PHE A 79 -22.67 11.22 -2.25
C PHE A 79 -23.76 12.10 -2.89
N LYS A 80 -25.02 11.69 -2.79
CA LYS A 80 -26.17 12.39 -3.39
C LYS A 80 -26.42 13.79 -2.79
N GLN A 81 -25.97 14.06 -1.55
CA GLN A 81 -26.09 15.36 -0.90
C GLN A 81 -25.19 16.43 -1.52
N ALA A 82 -24.15 16.04 -2.25
CA ALA A 82 -23.28 16.97 -2.94
C ALA A 82 -24.01 17.70 -4.08
N SER A 83 -23.55 18.90 -4.44
CA SER A 83 -24.10 19.63 -5.62
C SER A 83 -23.83 18.85 -6.91
N GLU A 84 -24.63 19.13 -7.96
CA GLU A 84 -24.51 18.44 -9.25
C GLU A 84 -23.08 18.50 -9.84
N GLY A 85 -22.45 19.68 -9.80
CA GLY A 85 -21.08 19.86 -10.29
C GLY A 85 -20.05 19.03 -9.49
N VAL A 86 -20.22 18.93 -8.18
CA VAL A 86 -19.36 18.09 -7.32
C VAL A 86 -19.58 16.61 -7.63
N ARG A 87 -20.82 16.16 -7.76
CA ARG A 87 -21.13 14.75 -8.09
C ARG A 87 -20.54 14.35 -9.44
N GLY A 88 -20.66 15.21 -10.45
CA GLY A 88 -20.03 14.98 -11.75
C GLY A 88 -18.51 14.84 -11.65
N GLY A 89 -17.86 15.71 -10.88
CA GLY A 89 -16.42 15.63 -10.61
C GLY A 89 -16.02 14.32 -9.91
N VAL A 90 -16.78 13.89 -8.90
CA VAL A 90 -16.56 12.63 -8.16
C VAL A 90 -16.70 11.41 -9.08
N ILE A 91 -17.71 11.38 -9.96
CA ILE A 91 -17.89 10.28 -10.92
C ILE A 91 -16.70 10.19 -11.88
N ILE A 92 -16.27 11.34 -12.43
CA ILE A 92 -15.13 11.40 -13.37
C ILE A 92 -13.84 10.99 -12.65
N GLY A 93 -13.59 11.52 -11.44
CA GLY A 93 -12.42 11.21 -10.64
C GLY A 93 -12.32 9.71 -10.32
N LEU A 94 -13.41 9.14 -9.81
CA LEU A 94 -13.48 7.71 -9.53
C LEU A 94 -13.32 6.86 -10.81
N GLY A 95 -13.95 7.28 -11.92
CA GLY A 95 -13.80 6.62 -13.22
C GLY A 95 -12.36 6.60 -13.72
N SER A 96 -11.64 7.72 -13.53
CA SER A 96 -10.20 7.82 -13.88
C SER A 96 -9.33 6.92 -13.00
N ARG A 97 -9.59 6.85 -11.70
CA ARG A 97 -8.86 5.95 -10.78
C ARG A 97 -9.09 4.47 -11.10
N LEU A 98 -10.29 4.11 -11.54
CA LEU A 98 -10.66 2.75 -11.90
C LEU A 98 -10.43 2.41 -13.38
N GLN A 99 -9.86 3.32 -14.18
CA GLN A 99 -9.69 3.12 -15.63
C GLN A 99 -8.83 1.89 -15.98
N VAL A 100 -7.98 1.41 -15.08
CA VAL A 100 -7.19 0.19 -15.25
C VAL A 100 -8.08 -1.02 -15.56
N PHE A 101 -9.33 -1.03 -15.08
CA PHE A 101 -10.33 -2.06 -15.36
C PHE A 101 -10.97 -1.96 -16.76
N GLN A 102 -10.55 -0.99 -17.62
CA GLN A 102 -10.80 -1.05 -19.05
C GLN A 102 -10.05 -2.22 -19.70
N ASN A 103 -8.87 -2.54 -19.17
CA ASN A 103 -8.10 -3.66 -19.66
C ASN A 103 -8.82 -4.98 -19.38
N ARG A 104 -8.99 -5.79 -20.44
CA ARG A 104 -9.69 -7.08 -20.37
C ARG A 104 -8.96 -8.07 -19.47
N ASP A 105 -7.64 -8.11 -19.54
CA ASP A 105 -6.85 -9.07 -18.78
C ASP A 105 -6.90 -8.77 -17.29
N ILE A 106 -6.85 -7.48 -16.91
CA ILE A 106 -7.04 -7.05 -15.52
C ILE A 106 -8.44 -7.45 -15.00
N ARG A 107 -9.50 -7.25 -15.80
CA ARG A 107 -10.83 -7.71 -15.41
C ARG A 107 -10.90 -9.22 -15.24
N ASN A 108 -10.25 -9.96 -16.13
CA ASN A 108 -10.25 -11.42 -16.05
C ASN A 108 -9.57 -11.89 -14.76
N ILE A 109 -8.34 -11.45 -14.48
CA ILE A 109 -7.59 -11.90 -13.29
C ILE A 109 -8.21 -11.43 -11.97
N THR A 110 -9.00 -10.35 -11.97
CA THR A 110 -9.70 -9.85 -10.77
C THR A 110 -11.17 -10.30 -10.69
N SER A 111 -11.66 -11.09 -11.65
CA SER A 111 -13.06 -11.50 -11.69
C SER A 111 -13.40 -12.67 -10.78
N TYR A 112 -12.43 -13.45 -10.35
CA TYR A 112 -12.58 -14.61 -9.50
C TYR A 112 -11.41 -14.74 -8.52
N ASN A 113 -11.57 -15.55 -7.49
CA ASN A 113 -10.58 -15.75 -6.45
C ASN A 113 -10.04 -17.19 -6.52
N GLU A 114 -8.79 -17.36 -6.90
CA GLU A 114 -8.10 -18.67 -6.94
C GLU A 114 -7.06 -18.81 -5.81
N ILE A 115 -6.67 -17.70 -5.17
CA ILE A 115 -5.60 -17.69 -4.20
C ILE A 115 -6.20 -17.69 -2.79
N ASP A 116 -5.95 -18.74 -2.00
CA ASP A 116 -6.26 -18.75 -0.56
C ASP A 116 -5.16 -17.99 0.19
N LEU A 117 -5.43 -16.72 0.53
CA LEU A 117 -4.47 -15.86 1.24
C LEU A 117 -4.20 -16.29 2.69
N GLU A 118 -4.99 -17.20 3.24
CA GLU A 118 -4.80 -17.75 4.58
C GLU A 118 -3.99 -19.05 4.58
N LEU A 119 -3.85 -19.68 3.41
CA LEU A 119 -3.17 -20.97 3.27
C LEU A 119 -1.75 -21.00 3.84
N PRO A 120 -0.90 -19.95 3.66
CA PRO A 120 0.46 -19.96 4.21
C PRO A 120 0.49 -20.08 5.74
N GLY A 121 -0.54 -19.57 6.43
CA GLY A 121 -0.65 -19.70 7.88
C GLY A 121 -1.21 -21.05 8.35
N LYS A 122 -1.80 -21.85 7.43
CA LYS A 122 -2.42 -23.14 7.72
C LYS A 122 -1.50 -24.33 7.43
N GLN A 123 -0.72 -24.23 6.36
CA GLN A 123 0.18 -25.30 5.92
C GLN A 123 1.38 -24.73 5.18
N PRO A 124 2.56 -25.45 5.19
CA PRO A 124 3.73 -25.00 4.45
C PRO A 124 3.44 -24.84 2.96
N CYS A 125 3.62 -23.64 2.44
CA CYS A 125 3.52 -23.33 1.01
C CYS A 125 4.37 -22.08 0.70
N ALA A 126 4.58 -21.80 -0.61
CA ALA A 126 5.27 -20.60 -1.06
C ALA A 126 4.45 -19.92 -2.15
N TYR A 127 4.29 -18.60 -2.02
CA TYR A 127 3.69 -17.74 -3.06
C TYR A 127 4.77 -16.84 -3.66
N TYR A 128 4.84 -16.83 -4.97
CA TYR A 128 5.74 -15.97 -5.71
C TYR A 128 4.93 -14.90 -6.44
N CYS A 129 5.07 -13.65 -6.00
CA CYS A 129 4.47 -12.50 -6.67
C CYS A 129 5.51 -11.87 -7.59
N ILE A 130 5.42 -12.14 -8.87
CA ILE A 130 6.35 -11.61 -9.87
C ILE A 130 5.76 -10.33 -10.44
N THR A 131 6.51 -9.23 -10.33
CA THR A 131 6.13 -7.91 -10.85
C THR A 131 7.09 -7.49 -11.96
N SER A 132 6.64 -6.60 -12.86
CA SER A 132 7.53 -5.99 -13.85
C SER A 132 8.39 -4.92 -13.17
N ASP A 133 9.66 -4.88 -13.52
CA ASP A 133 10.60 -3.81 -13.15
C ASP A 133 10.57 -2.61 -14.10
N GLN A 134 9.94 -2.78 -15.26
CA GLN A 134 9.90 -1.77 -16.34
C GLN A 134 8.56 -1.06 -16.44
N ASP A 135 7.45 -1.69 -16.01
CA ASP A 135 6.10 -1.16 -16.17
C ASP A 135 5.37 -1.13 -14.83
N SER A 136 5.22 0.06 -14.28
CA SER A 136 4.52 0.31 -13.02
C SER A 136 2.99 0.31 -13.14
N THR A 137 2.42 0.12 -14.32
CA THR A 137 0.96 0.17 -14.56
C THR A 137 0.21 -0.82 -13.66
N PHE A 138 0.84 -1.94 -13.33
CA PHE A 138 0.23 -3.03 -12.55
C PHE A 138 0.74 -3.13 -11.10
N ASP A 139 1.56 -2.20 -10.65
CA ASP A 139 2.09 -2.15 -9.26
C ASP A 139 0.97 -2.20 -8.22
N PHE A 140 -0.20 -1.63 -8.54
CA PHE A 140 -1.34 -1.65 -7.64
C PHE A 140 -1.85 -3.07 -7.34
N LEU A 141 -1.70 -4.03 -8.26
CA LEU A 141 -2.12 -5.42 -8.04
C LEU A 141 -1.24 -6.11 -7.00
N SER A 142 0.09 -5.94 -7.10
CA SER A 142 1.03 -6.47 -6.11
C SER A 142 0.87 -5.80 -4.75
N SER A 143 0.69 -4.48 -4.73
CA SER A 143 0.37 -3.72 -3.52
C SER A 143 -0.91 -4.22 -2.85
N LEU A 144 -1.97 -4.44 -3.64
CA LEU A 144 -3.24 -4.95 -3.17
C LEU A 144 -3.11 -6.39 -2.64
N PHE A 145 -2.44 -7.26 -3.39
CA PHE A 145 -2.17 -8.64 -2.99
C PHE A 145 -1.44 -8.71 -1.65
N LEU A 146 -0.31 -8.02 -1.52
CA LEU A 146 0.46 -7.98 -0.28
C LEU A 146 -0.34 -7.39 0.88
N SER A 147 -1.09 -6.32 0.62
CA SER A 147 -1.96 -5.72 1.63
C SER A 147 -2.99 -6.71 2.15
N PHE A 148 -3.64 -7.47 1.26
CA PHE A 148 -4.62 -8.48 1.65
C PHE A 148 -3.99 -9.71 2.30
N VAL A 149 -2.78 -10.11 1.92
CA VAL A 149 -2.03 -11.17 2.62
C VAL A 149 -1.89 -10.82 4.11
N PHE A 150 -1.41 -9.61 4.43
CA PHE A 150 -1.30 -9.18 5.83
C PHE A 150 -2.65 -9.13 6.54
N ILE A 151 -3.67 -8.53 5.92
CA ILE A 151 -5.00 -8.40 6.52
C ILE A 151 -5.63 -9.78 6.79
N ARG A 152 -5.54 -10.70 5.83
CA ARG A 152 -6.16 -12.03 5.94
C ARG A 152 -5.43 -12.91 6.94
N LEU A 153 -4.11 -12.92 6.95
CA LEU A 153 -3.32 -13.72 7.89
C LEU A 153 -3.48 -13.24 9.34
N VAL A 154 -3.42 -11.91 9.55
CA VAL A 154 -3.65 -11.34 10.90
C VAL A 154 -5.06 -11.66 11.38
N ARG A 155 -6.08 -11.48 10.54
CA ARG A 155 -7.46 -11.82 10.91
C ARG A 155 -7.63 -13.31 11.19
N TYR A 156 -7.06 -14.16 10.36
CA TYR A 156 -7.11 -15.61 10.57
C TYR A 156 -6.45 -16.01 11.90
N ALA A 157 -5.31 -15.42 12.23
CA ALA A 157 -4.66 -15.63 13.52
C ALA A 157 -5.57 -15.21 14.70
N ASP A 158 -6.10 -13.99 14.63
CA ASP A 158 -6.92 -13.41 15.72
C ASP A 158 -8.26 -14.14 15.92
N GLU A 159 -8.92 -14.59 14.83
CA GLU A 159 -10.26 -15.17 14.88
C GLU A 159 -10.28 -16.71 15.01
N HIS A 160 -9.24 -17.41 14.51
CA HIS A 160 -9.29 -18.86 14.35
C HIS A 160 -8.14 -19.63 14.98
N CYS A 161 -7.06 -18.94 15.45
CA CYS A 161 -5.91 -19.64 15.99
C CYS A 161 -5.81 -19.49 17.51
N PRO A 162 -5.49 -20.58 18.25
CA PRO A 162 -5.25 -20.51 19.69
C PRO A 162 -4.10 -19.53 20.02
N GLY A 163 -4.33 -18.63 20.95
CA GLY A 163 -3.33 -17.63 21.33
C GLY A 163 -3.13 -16.48 20.32
N GLY A 164 -3.89 -16.46 19.21
CA GLY A 164 -3.75 -15.44 18.17
C GLY A 164 -2.51 -15.61 17.28
N GLU A 165 -1.89 -16.79 17.29
CA GLU A 165 -0.68 -17.08 16.51
C GLU A 165 -0.96 -18.08 15.38
N LEU A 166 -0.41 -17.80 14.21
CA LEU A 166 -0.51 -18.73 13.07
C LEU A 166 0.19 -20.07 13.40
N PRO A 167 -0.44 -21.22 13.10
CA PRO A 167 0.16 -22.52 13.34
C PRO A 167 1.41 -22.79 12.49
N VAL A 168 1.50 -22.15 11.33
CA VAL A 168 2.70 -22.17 10.47
C VAL A 168 3.28 -20.77 10.42
N PRO A 169 4.57 -20.59 10.78
CA PRO A 169 5.23 -19.28 10.64
C PRO A 169 5.21 -18.81 9.19
N VAL A 170 4.82 -17.56 8.97
CA VAL A 170 4.81 -16.98 7.62
C VAL A 170 5.88 -15.90 7.54
N HIS A 171 6.70 -15.96 6.50
CA HIS A 171 7.70 -14.94 6.21
C HIS A 171 7.42 -14.30 4.85
N VAL A 172 7.26 -12.97 4.84
CA VAL A 172 7.10 -12.18 3.61
C VAL A 172 8.44 -11.59 3.23
N LEU A 173 8.96 -11.97 2.07
CA LEU A 173 10.20 -11.41 1.53
C LEU A 173 9.85 -10.39 0.44
N GLY A 174 10.04 -9.11 0.74
CA GLY A 174 9.94 -8.01 -0.21
C GLY A 174 11.31 -7.70 -0.80
N GLU A 175 11.71 -8.44 -1.84
CA GLU A 175 13.05 -8.36 -2.44
C GLU A 175 13.32 -6.99 -3.08
N GLU A 176 12.33 -6.39 -3.72
CA GLU A 176 12.39 -5.03 -4.27
C GLU A 176 11.18 -4.23 -3.75
N LEU A 177 11.19 -3.90 -2.46
CA LEU A 177 10.02 -3.27 -1.83
C LEU A 177 9.57 -1.99 -2.54
N CYS A 178 10.53 -1.21 -3.05
CA CYS A 178 10.22 0.04 -3.76
C CYS A 178 9.64 -0.18 -5.16
N ALA A 179 9.79 -1.36 -5.76
CA ALA A 179 9.23 -1.71 -7.06
C ALA A 179 7.84 -2.36 -6.97
N CYS A 180 7.46 -2.89 -5.80
CA CYS A 180 6.17 -3.57 -5.62
C CYS A 180 4.95 -2.65 -5.49
N GLY A 181 5.08 -1.36 -5.77
CA GLY A 181 4.02 -0.39 -5.45
C GLY A 181 3.98 -0.03 -3.96
N VAL A 182 3.13 0.93 -3.60
CA VAL A 182 2.97 1.33 -2.19
C VAL A 182 2.02 0.37 -1.49
N ILE A 183 2.48 -0.33 -0.48
CA ILE A 183 1.60 -1.12 0.40
C ILE A 183 0.97 -0.14 1.42
N PRO A 184 -0.35 0.11 1.37
CA PRO A 184 -0.99 1.05 2.29
C PRO A 184 -0.75 0.66 3.75
N ASP A 185 -0.45 1.64 4.60
CA ASP A 185 -0.22 1.45 6.05
C ASP A 185 0.81 0.36 6.39
N LEU A 186 1.88 0.23 5.58
CA LEU A 186 2.89 -0.82 5.78
C LEU A 186 3.51 -0.74 7.17
N SER A 187 3.91 0.44 7.64
CA SER A 187 4.50 0.62 8.97
C SER A 187 3.60 0.05 10.07
N ARG A 188 2.30 0.34 10.00
CA ARG A 188 1.30 -0.19 10.93
C ARG A 188 1.12 -1.70 10.80
N LYS A 189 1.11 -2.22 9.56
CA LYS A 189 1.01 -3.67 9.33
C LYS A 189 2.18 -4.41 9.98
N ILE A 190 3.43 -3.99 9.71
CA ILE A 190 4.60 -4.66 10.25
C ILE A 190 4.75 -4.54 11.77
N SER A 191 4.23 -3.48 12.38
CA SER A 191 4.29 -3.31 13.84
C SER A 191 3.45 -4.35 14.62
N VAL A 192 2.44 -4.95 13.99
CA VAL A 192 1.51 -5.87 14.66
C VAL A 192 1.70 -7.35 14.29
N ILE A 193 2.49 -7.67 13.27
CA ILE A 193 2.59 -9.03 12.73
C ILE A 193 3.39 -10.00 13.61
N ARG A 194 4.36 -9.49 14.37
CA ARG A 194 5.26 -10.31 15.21
C ARG A 194 4.51 -11.25 16.15
N SER A 195 3.50 -10.74 16.86
CA SER A 195 2.69 -11.53 17.79
C SER A 195 1.76 -12.55 17.12
N ARG A 196 1.67 -12.56 15.79
CA ARG A 196 0.88 -13.50 14.98
C ARG A 196 1.72 -14.55 14.29
N ASN A 197 2.98 -14.70 14.67
CA ASN A 197 3.93 -15.61 14.01
C ASN A 197 4.13 -15.28 12.51
N LEU A 198 4.05 -13.99 12.19
CA LEU A 198 4.24 -13.44 10.85
C LEU A 198 5.41 -12.47 10.88
N SER A 199 6.29 -12.53 9.90
CA SER A 199 7.48 -11.68 9.78
C SER A 199 7.66 -11.17 8.35
N MET A 200 8.45 -10.10 8.20
CA MET A 200 8.77 -9.53 6.89
C MET A 200 10.25 -9.14 6.81
N SER A 201 10.85 -9.42 5.66
CA SER A 201 12.13 -8.83 5.25
C SER A 201 11.87 -7.81 4.13
N CYS A 202 12.34 -6.59 4.34
CA CYS A 202 12.26 -5.49 3.37
C CYS A 202 13.64 -5.28 2.76
N VAL A 203 13.78 -5.53 1.46
CA VAL A 203 15.00 -5.24 0.72
C VAL A 203 14.75 -4.06 -0.21
N PHE A 204 15.66 -3.10 -0.23
CA PHE A 204 15.61 -1.91 -1.09
C PHE A 204 17.02 -1.40 -1.38
N GLN A 205 17.20 -0.71 -2.49
CA GLN A 205 18.51 -0.31 -2.97
C GLN A 205 19.11 0.86 -2.19
N ASN A 206 18.27 1.83 -1.78
CA ASN A 206 18.70 3.02 -1.06
C ASN A 206 17.54 3.65 -0.27
N LEU A 207 17.88 4.50 0.69
CA LEU A 207 16.89 5.21 1.51
C LEU A 207 16.11 6.27 0.74
N ALA A 208 16.70 6.89 -0.27
CA ALA A 208 16.00 7.87 -1.10
C ALA A 208 14.81 7.24 -1.83
N GLY A 209 14.97 6.04 -2.38
CA GLY A 209 13.88 5.27 -2.99
C GLY A 209 12.79 4.92 -1.98
N LEU A 210 13.17 4.48 -0.78
CA LEU A 210 12.21 4.19 0.29
C LEU A 210 11.46 5.45 0.74
N GLN A 211 12.16 6.57 0.92
CA GLN A 211 11.57 7.87 1.29
C GLN A 211 10.59 8.39 0.24
N ASN A 212 10.92 8.26 -1.05
CA ASN A 212 10.03 8.64 -2.14
C ASN A 212 8.77 7.78 -2.18
N ARG A 213 8.89 6.49 -1.88
CA ARG A 213 7.77 5.56 -1.92
C ARG A 213 6.88 5.66 -0.67
N TYR A 214 7.46 5.94 0.49
CA TYR A 214 6.80 6.10 1.78
C TYR A 214 7.14 7.46 2.41
N PRO A 215 6.53 8.56 1.93
CA PRO A 215 6.82 9.92 2.38
C PRO A 215 6.33 10.20 3.81
N TYR A 216 6.52 11.41 4.30
CA TYR A 216 6.02 11.91 5.61
C TYR A 216 6.46 11.04 6.81
N ASN A 217 7.76 10.67 6.87
CA ASN A 217 8.33 9.84 7.94
C ASN A 217 7.85 8.38 7.99
N GLN A 218 6.97 7.94 7.10
CA GLN A 218 6.55 6.53 7.04
C GLN A 218 7.74 5.58 6.82
N TRP A 219 8.72 5.99 6.01
CA TRP A 219 9.94 5.23 5.80
C TRP A 219 10.76 5.03 7.08
N GLN A 220 10.79 6.04 7.98
CA GLN A 220 11.47 5.93 9.28
C GLN A 220 10.72 4.97 10.22
N GLU A 221 9.39 5.00 10.19
CA GLU A 221 8.57 4.05 10.94
C GLU A 221 8.78 2.61 10.45
N ILE A 222 8.90 2.40 9.13
CA ILE A 222 9.21 1.09 8.54
C ILE A 222 10.56 0.60 9.08
N LEU A 223 11.61 1.43 9.00
CA LEU A 223 12.94 1.09 9.53
C LEU A 223 12.93 0.87 11.05
N GLY A 224 12.17 1.68 11.78
CA GLY A 224 12.04 1.58 13.23
C GLY A 224 11.36 0.28 13.69
N ASN A 225 10.54 -0.33 12.84
CA ASN A 225 9.92 -1.64 13.10
C ASN A 225 10.79 -2.85 12.69
N CYS A 226 11.96 -2.61 12.10
CA CYS A 226 12.92 -3.67 11.74
C CYS A 226 13.90 -3.90 12.90
N ASP A 227 13.82 -5.05 13.54
CA ASP A 227 14.73 -5.43 14.65
C ASP A 227 16.18 -5.61 14.16
N VAL A 228 16.36 -6.05 12.91
CA VAL A 228 17.67 -6.26 12.29
C VAL A 228 17.75 -5.42 11.02
N GLN A 229 18.82 -4.67 10.86
CA GLN A 229 19.11 -3.90 9.66
C GLN A 229 20.47 -4.34 9.12
N LEU A 230 20.48 -4.90 7.92
CA LEU A 230 21.67 -5.34 7.23
C LEU A 230 22.04 -4.32 6.15
N PHE A 231 23.22 -3.74 6.24
CA PHE A 231 23.76 -2.81 5.26
C PHE A 231 24.85 -3.47 4.43
N LEU A 232 24.66 -3.51 3.11
CA LEU A 232 25.58 -4.14 2.16
C LEU A 232 26.39 -3.14 1.34
N GLY A 233 26.23 -1.84 1.63
CA GLY A 233 26.88 -0.76 0.91
C GLY A 233 25.86 0.16 0.23
N CYS A 234 26.29 1.37 -0.11
CA CYS A 234 25.49 2.35 -0.84
C CYS A 234 26.39 3.23 -1.72
N THR A 235 25.77 3.92 -2.67
CA THR A 235 26.41 4.92 -3.53
C THR A 235 25.80 6.30 -3.36
N ASP A 236 24.72 6.45 -2.58
CA ASP A 236 24.02 7.69 -2.32
C ASP A 236 24.36 8.26 -0.95
N VAL A 237 24.42 9.61 -0.87
CA VAL A 237 24.80 10.34 0.33
C VAL A 237 23.82 10.15 1.47
N LEU A 238 22.51 10.16 1.18
CA LEU A 238 21.47 10.03 2.22
C LEU A 238 21.60 8.73 3.00
N THR A 239 21.81 7.60 2.30
CA THR A 239 21.99 6.31 2.94
C THR A 239 23.30 6.24 3.70
N ALA A 240 24.40 6.81 3.14
CA ALA A 240 25.70 6.85 3.80
C ALA A 240 25.65 7.65 5.10
N GLU A 241 25.06 8.85 5.08
CA GLU A 241 24.90 9.70 6.28
C GLU A 241 24.05 9.00 7.34
N PHE A 242 22.90 8.43 6.95
CA PHE A 242 22.02 7.71 7.87
C PHE A 242 22.73 6.56 8.59
N ILE A 243 23.53 5.77 7.88
CA ILE A 243 24.28 4.65 8.47
C ILE A 243 25.41 5.18 9.35
N SER A 244 26.16 6.22 8.89
CA SER A 244 27.22 6.86 9.66
C SER A 244 26.71 7.38 11.00
N ASP A 245 25.60 8.11 11.02
CA ASP A 245 24.99 8.65 12.24
C ASP A 245 24.59 7.55 13.23
N ARG A 246 24.15 6.40 12.73
CA ARG A 246 23.71 5.27 13.56
C ARG A 246 24.85 4.41 14.09
N THR A 247 25.98 4.38 13.40
CA THR A 247 27.17 3.63 13.85
C THR A 247 27.97 4.39 14.90
N GLY A 248 27.74 5.69 15.03
CA GLY A 248 28.43 6.54 15.98
C GLY A 248 29.86 6.89 15.56
N GLU A 249 30.57 7.56 16.47
CA GLU A 249 31.96 8.00 16.25
C GLU A 249 32.93 7.10 16.98
N ALA A 250 34.05 6.76 16.33
CA ALA A 250 35.17 6.07 16.94
C ALA A 250 36.39 7.00 17.00
N SER A 251 37.02 7.12 18.17
CA SER A 251 38.28 7.83 18.31
C SER A 251 39.41 6.94 17.79
N ILE A 252 40.06 7.40 16.73
CA ILE A 252 41.27 6.74 16.21
C ILE A 252 42.50 7.45 16.77
N SER A 253 43.36 6.74 17.48
CA SER A 253 44.67 7.20 17.90
C SER A 253 45.62 7.18 16.70
N ALA A 254 45.81 8.31 16.03
CA ALA A 254 46.78 8.43 14.94
C ALA A 254 48.17 8.63 15.53
N VAL A 255 49.05 7.64 15.41
CA VAL A 255 50.47 7.80 15.68
C VAL A 255 51.12 8.38 14.43
N SER A 256 51.43 9.67 14.49
CA SER A 256 52.22 10.36 13.45
C SER A 256 53.67 9.97 13.52
N TYR A 257 54.15 9.13 12.62
CA TYR A 257 55.59 8.96 12.38
C TYR A 257 56.03 10.03 11.38
N THR A 258 56.84 10.97 11.81
CA THR A 258 57.50 11.95 10.96
C THR A 258 58.64 11.32 10.16
N HIS A 259 58.33 10.41 9.22
CA HIS A 259 59.22 10.07 8.14
C HIS A 259 58.46 10.15 6.83
N LEU A 260 58.94 11.09 5.99
CA LEU A 260 58.49 11.37 4.64
C LEU A 260 58.70 10.16 3.73
N THR A 261 57.71 9.27 3.69
CA THR A 261 57.43 8.47 2.50
C THR A 261 55.89 8.52 2.32
N LEU A 262 55.46 9.16 1.25
CA LEU A 262 54.09 9.17 0.83
C LEU A 262 53.53 7.75 0.73
N PRO A 263 52.53 7.37 1.52
CA PRO A 263 51.87 6.07 1.29
C PRO A 263 50.99 6.24 0.07
N THR A 264 51.31 5.53 -0.96
CA THR A 264 50.40 5.25 -2.07
C THR A 264 49.35 4.25 -1.57
N ASN A 265 48.08 4.68 -1.56
CA ASN A 265 46.89 3.87 -1.37
C ASN A 265 46.72 3.16 -0.02
N SER A 266 46.08 3.83 0.93
CA SER A 266 45.34 3.14 1.98
C SER A 266 43.86 3.02 1.58
N ARG A 267 43.44 1.83 1.12
CA ARG A 267 42.05 1.43 1.19
C ARG A 267 41.70 1.26 2.68
N VAL A 268 40.71 1.99 3.15
CA VAL A 268 40.08 1.68 4.42
C VAL A 268 39.09 0.57 4.12
N GLU A 269 39.39 -0.64 4.56
CA GLU A 269 38.40 -1.72 4.65
C GLU A 269 37.66 -1.52 5.98
N ILE A 270 36.35 -1.31 5.90
CA ILE A 270 35.43 -1.29 7.03
C ILE A 270 34.86 -2.69 7.18
#